data_d2ae1e6a5e510c965104ed1f09c2eda4
#
_entry.id   d2ae1e6a5e510c965104ed1f09c2eda4
#
_cell.length_a   1.000
_cell.length_b   1.000
_cell.length_c   1.000
_cell.angle_alpha   90.00
_cell.angle_beta   90.00
_cell.angle_gamma   90.00
#
_symmetry.space_group_name_H-M   'P 1'
#
loop_
_entity.id
_entity.type
_entity.pdbx_description
1 polymer ?
#
loop_
_entity_poly.entity_id
_entity_poly.type
_entity_poly.pdbx_seq_one_letter_code
_entity_poly.pdbx_strand_id
1 'polypeptide(L)'
;MADEDLKFARGDLASVMAAHSHVAEWVRDFEQKYGSRPIYYGPLDRDAKKQRPLNLIYITKEPVFVHIYEPPADEDGGGQVLWFGLEPQLNEEEENIRRDLVETLLQEAPTAPTFTTDSEFETILGQMIDRYTILDTEANIGTRRRGRMWEIIGLEDKRVVVSEAQRDRLRYIIVRDLIKNGPLETLLSDEMLEDIHSVGLKHIHMDHKVFEMVTSNIRF
;
A
#
# COMPACT_ATOMS: atom_id res chain seq x y z
N MET A 1 -6.29 -21.35 7.07
CA MET A 1 -6.08 -19.91 7.25
C MET A 1 -7.15 -19.42 8.18
N ALA A 2 -6.74 -18.92 9.33
CA ALA A 2 -7.61 -18.68 10.47
C ALA A 2 -8.27 -17.29 10.40
N ASP A 3 -9.40 -17.16 11.10
CA ASP A 3 -10.29 -16.01 11.29
C ASP A 3 -9.62 -14.66 11.72
N GLU A 4 -8.29 -14.54 11.74
CA GLU A 4 -7.60 -13.32 12.19
C GLU A 4 -7.59 -12.21 11.13
N ASP A 5 -7.86 -12.51 9.85
CA ASP A 5 -7.82 -11.51 8.76
C ASP A 5 -9.17 -10.78 8.53
N LEU A 6 -10.21 -11.11 9.29
CA LEU A 6 -11.53 -10.48 9.17
C LEU A 6 -11.70 -9.28 10.11
N LYS A 7 -10.79 -8.30 10.02
CA LYS A 7 -10.87 -7.06 10.82
C LYS A 7 -12.12 -6.22 10.53
N PHE A 8 -12.68 -6.37 9.32
CA PHE A 8 -13.85 -5.60 8.87
C PHE A 8 -14.96 -6.52 8.37
N ALA A 9 -16.20 -6.22 8.75
CA ALA A 9 -17.36 -6.94 8.28
C ALA A 9 -17.64 -6.64 6.79
N ARG A 10 -18.22 -7.63 6.07
CA ARG A 10 -18.69 -7.41 4.69
C ARG A 10 -19.67 -6.23 4.66
N GLY A 11 -19.49 -5.33 3.69
CA GLY A 11 -20.28 -4.10 3.55
C GLY A 11 -19.79 -2.91 4.39
N ASP A 12 -18.87 -3.10 5.31
CA ASP A 12 -18.36 -2.03 6.18
C ASP A 12 -17.19 -1.26 5.54
N LEU A 13 -17.47 -0.64 4.40
CA LEU A 13 -16.51 0.23 3.72
C LEU A 13 -16.11 1.44 4.59
N ALA A 14 -17.01 1.92 5.45
CA ALA A 14 -16.74 3.09 6.28
C ALA A 14 -15.62 2.82 7.29
N SER A 15 -15.63 1.67 7.94
CA SER A 15 -14.56 1.26 8.87
C SER A 15 -13.23 1.02 8.14
N VAL A 16 -13.25 0.43 6.94
CA VAL A 16 -12.05 0.28 6.10
C VAL A 16 -11.45 1.63 5.75
N MET A 17 -12.27 2.57 5.28
CA MET A 17 -11.83 3.93 4.95
C MET A 17 -11.30 4.71 6.16
N ALA A 18 -11.86 4.48 7.34
CA ALA A 18 -11.38 5.12 8.57
C ALA A 18 -10.01 4.58 9.01
N ALA A 19 -9.74 3.29 8.80
CA ALA A 19 -8.48 2.65 9.15
C ALA A 19 -7.38 2.86 8.08
N HIS A 20 -7.77 3.01 6.80
CA HIS A 20 -6.84 3.07 5.66
C HIS A 20 -7.10 4.32 4.80
N SER A 21 -6.29 5.36 5.02
CA SER A 21 -6.44 6.65 4.33
C SER A 21 -6.33 6.53 2.80
N HIS A 22 -5.45 5.68 2.29
CA HIS A 22 -5.26 5.44 0.86
C HIS A 22 -6.51 4.83 0.21
N VAL A 23 -7.23 3.94 0.92
CA VAL A 23 -8.53 3.43 0.44
C VAL A 23 -9.58 4.52 0.45
N ALA A 24 -9.59 5.37 1.49
CA ALA A 24 -10.52 6.49 1.59
C ALA A 24 -10.31 7.53 0.47
N GLU A 25 -9.07 7.84 0.14
CA GLU A 25 -8.69 8.72 -0.97
C GLU A 25 -9.13 8.13 -2.30
N TRP A 26 -8.76 6.87 -2.55
CA TRP A 26 -9.18 6.15 -3.75
C TRP A 26 -10.69 6.14 -3.95
N VAL A 27 -11.47 5.79 -2.92
CA VAL A 27 -12.93 5.72 -3.00
C VAL A 27 -13.54 7.08 -3.34
N ARG A 28 -13.03 8.16 -2.74
CA ARG A 28 -13.50 9.53 -3.04
C ARG A 28 -13.23 9.92 -4.49
N ASP A 29 -12.00 9.68 -4.97
CA ASP A 29 -11.59 10.02 -6.33
C ASP A 29 -12.36 9.17 -7.35
N PHE A 30 -12.56 7.90 -7.05
CA PHE A 30 -13.31 6.97 -7.88
C PHE A 30 -14.79 7.40 -7.97
N GLU A 31 -15.42 7.70 -6.83
CA GLU A 31 -16.81 8.17 -6.79
C GLU A 31 -17.00 9.49 -7.55
N GLN A 32 -16.04 10.40 -7.43
CA GLN A 32 -16.04 11.65 -8.18
C GLN A 32 -15.91 11.42 -9.70
N LYS A 33 -15.08 10.48 -10.11
CA LYS A 33 -14.80 10.20 -11.53
C LYS A 33 -15.89 9.40 -12.23
N TYR A 34 -16.42 8.38 -11.53
CA TYR A 34 -17.34 7.40 -12.14
C TYR A 34 -18.78 7.51 -11.62
N GLY A 35 -19.06 8.38 -10.64
CA GLY A 35 -20.40 8.56 -10.07
C GLY A 35 -20.96 7.35 -9.34
N SER A 36 -20.09 6.38 -8.98
CA SER A 36 -20.47 5.11 -8.38
C SER A 36 -19.55 4.79 -7.21
N ARG A 37 -20.13 4.38 -6.07
CA ARG A 37 -19.40 4.04 -4.87
C ARG A 37 -19.21 2.53 -4.78
N PRO A 38 -17.97 2.03 -4.57
CA PRO A 38 -17.73 0.61 -4.37
C PRO A 38 -18.31 0.09 -3.06
N ILE A 39 -18.55 -1.22 -2.98
CA ILE A 39 -18.87 -1.91 -1.73
C ILE A 39 -17.61 -2.62 -1.21
N TYR A 40 -17.45 -2.70 0.10
CA TYR A 40 -16.45 -3.60 0.68
C TYR A 40 -17.01 -5.01 0.76
N TYR A 41 -16.38 -5.93 0.05
CA TYR A 41 -16.87 -7.30 -0.05
C TYR A 41 -16.33 -8.19 1.07
N GLY A 42 -15.18 -7.85 1.65
CA GLY A 42 -14.44 -8.69 2.57
C GLY A 42 -13.59 -9.72 1.83
N PRO A 43 -13.33 -10.88 2.42
CA PRO A 43 -12.67 -11.98 1.72
C PRO A 43 -13.48 -12.41 0.50
N LEU A 44 -12.78 -12.58 -0.63
CA LEU A 44 -13.42 -12.89 -1.88
C LEU A 44 -13.86 -14.35 -1.94
N ASP A 45 -15.08 -14.59 -2.39
CA ASP A 45 -15.62 -15.91 -2.67
C ASP A 45 -16.22 -15.99 -4.10
N ARG A 46 -16.62 -17.17 -4.52
CA ARG A 46 -17.20 -17.40 -5.86
C ARG A 46 -18.53 -16.66 -6.09
N ASP A 47 -19.21 -16.30 -5.02
CA ASP A 47 -20.49 -15.57 -5.12
C ASP A 47 -20.30 -14.10 -5.48
N ALA A 48 -19.09 -13.57 -5.31
CA ALA A 48 -18.74 -12.22 -5.75
C ALA A 48 -18.99 -12.01 -7.27
N LYS A 49 -18.85 -13.06 -8.08
CA LYS A 49 -19.17 -13.01 -9.52
C LYS A 49 -20.65 -12.66 -9.81
N LYS A 50 -21.53 -12.88 -8.86
CA LYS A 50 -22.97 -12.58 -8.98
C LYS A 50 -23.31 -11.13 -8.66
N GLN A 51 -22.38 -10.37 -8.08
CA GLN A 51 -22.61 -8.96 -7.80
C GLN A 51 -22.77 -8.17 -9.11
N ARG A 52 -23.85 -7.39 -9.19
CA ARG A 52 -24.11 -6.50 -10.32
C ARG A 52 -24.73 -5.20 -9.81
N PRO A 53 -24.23 -4.05 -10.22
CA PRO A 53 -23.02 -3.86 -11.03
C PRO A 53 -21.76 -4.32 -10.28
N LEU A 54 -20.74 -4.76 -11.04
CA LEU A 54 -19.47 -5.18 -10.46
C LEU A 54 -18.64 -3.94 -10.08
N ASN A 55 -18.64 -3.61 -8.79
CA ASN A 55 -17.96 -2.47 -8.21
C ASN A 55 -17.67 -2.78 -6.73
N LEU A 56 -16.58 -3.52 -6.46
CA LEU A 56 -16.31 -4.03 -5.13
C LEU A 56 -14.82 -3.94 -4.75
N ILE A 57 -14.59 -3.72 -3.47
CA ILE A 57 -13.25 -3.74 -2.85
C ILE A 57 -13.15 -4.99 -1.96
N TYR A 58 -12.02 -5.69 -2.04
CA TYR A 58 -11.67 -6.77 -1.15
C TYR A 58 -10.25 -6.61 -0.61
N ILE A 59 -9.96 -7.27 0.50
CA ILE A 59 -8.63 -7.31 1.09
C ILE A 59 -7.83 -8.48 0.54
N THR A 60 -6.56 -8.25 0.21
CA THR A 60 -5.59 -9.31 -0.11
C THR A 60 -4.71 -9.60 1.09
N LYS A 61 -3.84 -8.68 1.44
CA LYS A 61 -2.97 -8.71 2.62
C LYS A 61 -2.83 -7.29 3.15
N GLU A 62 -3.21 -7.05 4.40
CA GLU A 62 -3.09 -5.70 5.00
C GLU A 62 -1.67 -5.14 4.84
N PRO A 63 -1.51 -3.89 4.38
CA PRO A 63 -2.54 -2.87 4.11
C PRO A 63 -3.03 -2.79 2.66
N VAL A 64 -2.90 -3.85 1.86
CA VAL A 64 -3.23 -3.89 0.43
C VAL A 64 -4.66 -4.35 0.21
N PHE A 65 -5.39 -3.59 -0.60
CA PHE A 65 -6.74 -3.91 -1.04
C PHE A 65 -6.78 -3.94 -2.57
N VAL A 66 -7.82 -4.57 -3.11
CA VAL A 66 -8.08 -4.61 -4.54
C VAL A 66 -9.48 -4.11 -4.81
N HIS A 67 -9.62 -3.25 -5.80
CA HIS A 67 -10.90 -2.80 -6.31
C HIS A 67 -11.14 -3.39 -7.69
N ILE A 68 -12.20 -4.18 -7.82
CA ILE A 68 -12.69 -4.71 -9.11
C ILE A 68 -13.85 -3.86 -9.58
N TYR A 69 -13.77 -3.42 -10.82
CA TYR A 69 -14.77 -2.59 -11.45
C TYR A 69 -15.04 -3.00 -12.88
N GLU A 70 -16.31 -3.16 -13.23
CA GLU A 70 -16.76 -3.34 -14.59
C GLU A 70 -17.48 -2.06 -15.04
N PRO A 71 -16.86 -1.24 -15.91
CA PRO A 71 -17.51 -0.05 -16.43
C PRO A 71 -18.77 -0.43 -17.20
N PRO A 72 -19.76 0.47 -17.30
CA PRO A 72 -20.90 0.26 -18.20
C PRO A 72 -20.40 -0.07 -19.61
N ALA A 73 -21.06 -1.03 -20.26
CA ALA A 73 -20.71 -1.38 -21.62
C ALA A 73 -20.81 -0.12 -22.52
N ASP A 74 -19.75 0.13 -23.28
CA ASP A 74 -19.77 1.11 -24.36
C ASP A 74 -20.63 0.61 -25.56
N GLU A 75 -20.77 1.46 -26.58
CA GLU A 75 -21.56 1.12 -27.75
C GLU A 75 -21.05 -0.13 -28.52
N ASP A 76 -19.78 -0.53 -28.27
CA ASP A 76 -19.13 -1.71 -28.85
C ASP A 76 -19.33 -2.99 -28.00
N GLY A 77 -20.01 -2.90 -26.84
CA GLY A 77 -20.55 -4.05 -26.11
C GLY A 77 -19.55 -4.80 -25.21
N GLY A 78 -18.34 -4.29 -24.99
CA GLY A 78 -17.30 -4.95 -24.25
C GLY A 78 -16.84 -4.17 -23.02
N GLY A 79 -17.45 -4.38 -21.87
CA GLY A 79 -16.92 -3.92 -20.59
C GLY A 79 -15.72 -4.78 -20.16
N GLN A 80 -14.50 -4.25 -20.23
CA GLN A 80 -13.34 -4.92 -19.66
C GLN A 80 -13.36 -4.77 -18.14
N VAL A 81 -13.24 -5.88 -17.41
CA VAL A 81 -13.12 -5.83 -15.95
C VAL A 81 -11.77 -5.26 -15.56
N LEU A 82 -11.80 -4.20 -14.75
CA LEU A 82 -10.63 -3.49 -14.29
C LEU A 82 -10.27 -3.95 -12.88
N TRP A 83 -8.99 -4.15 -12.67
CA TRP A 83 -8.36 -4.48 -11.39
C TRP A 83 -7.49 -3.31 -10.95
N PHE A 84 -7.74 -2.76 -9.76
CA PHE A 84 -6.98 -1.66 -9.19
C PHE A 84 -6.36 -2.11 -7.87
N GLY A 85 -5.03 -2.18 -7.83
CA GLY A 85 -4.31 -2.37 -6.57
C GLY A 85 -4.34 -1.08 -5.75
N LEU A 86 -4.77 -1.19 -4.51
CA LEU A 86 -4.86 -0.08 -3.56
C LEU A 86 -3.84 -0.33 -2.45
N GLU A 87 -2.74 0.38 -2.51
CA GLU A 87 -1.66 0.32 -1.52
C GLU A 87 -1.34 1.72 -0.98
N PRO A 88 -0.73 1.83 0.21
CA PRO A 88 -0.27 3.11 0.72
C PRO A 88 0.60 3.84 -0.29
N GLN A 89 0.36 5.13 -0.48
CA GLN A 89 1.12 6.00 -1.37
C GLN A 89 1.82 7.06 -0.54
N LEU A 90 2.98 7.51 -1.01
CA LEU A 90 3.70 8.64 -0.43
C LEU A 90 3.41 9.90 -1.26
N ASN A 91 3.23 11.02 -0.58
CA ASN A 91 3.21 12.32 -1.23
C ASN A 91 4.65 12.80 -1.50
N GLU A 92 4.81 13.95 -2.17
CA GLU A 92 6.12 14.49 -2.54
C GLU A 92 7.04 14.75 -1.33
N GLU A 93 6.49 15.24 -0.22
CA GLU A 93 7.25 15.46 1.02
C GLU A 93 7.70 14.12 1.62
N GLU A 94 6.81 13.15 1.69
CA GLU A 94 7.11 11.81 2.19
C GLU A 94 8.11 11.06 1.31
N GLU A 95 8.10 11.28 -0.01
CA GLU A 95 9.11 10.72 -0.92
C GLU A 95 10.51 11.31 -0.66
N ASN A 96 10.61 12.58 -0.30
CA ASN A 96 11.88 13.17 0.11
C ASN A 96 12.35 12.55 1.43
N ILE A 97 11.46 12.42 2.41
CA ILE A 97 11.76 11.74 3.68
C ILE A 97 12.19 10.29 3.44
N ARG A 98 11.50 9.56 2.56
CA ARG A 98 11.87 8.18 2.19
C ARG A 98 13.29 8.11 1.64
N ARG A 99 13.66 9.03 0.75
CA ARG A 99 14.99 9.08 0.14
C ARG A 99 16.07 9.29 1.19
N ASP A 100 15.90 10.27 2.06
CA ASP A 100 16.85 10.60 3.12
C ASP A 100 16.98 9.45 4.13
N LEU A 101 15.84 8.84 4.46
CA LEU A 101 15.81 7.68 5.37
C LEU A 101 16.51 6.46 4.77
N VAL A 102 16.25 6.13 3.50
CA VAL A 102 16.92 5.02 2.80
C VAL A 102 18.42 5.27 2.70
N GLU A 103 18.86 6.49 2.40
CA GLU A 103 20.29 6.83 2.40
C GLU A 103 20.93 6.60 3.78
N THR A 104 20.26 7.03 4.85
CA THR A 104 20.71 6.79 6.23
C THR A 104 20.78 5.30 6.54
N LEU A 105 19.76 4.53 6.19
CA LEU A 105 19.72 3.07 6.40
C LEU A 105 20.86 2.36 5.67
N LEU A 106 21.17 2.76 4.44
CA LEU A 106 22.29 2.21 3.67
C LEU A 106 23.66 2.53 4.29
N GLN A 107 23.83 3.75 4.83
CA GLN A 107 25.05 4.14 5.53
C GLN A 107 25.26 3.32 6.82
N GLU A 108 24.19 2.97 7.51
CA GLU A 108 24.22 2.22 8.76
C GLU A 108 24.18 0.69 8.57
N ALA A 109 23.87 0.21 7.36
CA ALA A 109 23.76 -1.22 7.05
C ALA A 109 25.00 -2.05 7.46
N PRO A 110 26.26 -1.57 7.36
CA PRO A 110 27.42 -2.33 7.81
C PRO A 110 27.43 -2.64 9.32
N THR A 111 26.68 -1.89 10.11
CA THR A 111 26.56 -2.08 11.58
C THR A 111 25.35 -2.92 11.97
N ALA A 112 24.48 -3.24 11.00
CA ALA A 112 23.28 -4.04 11.25
C ALA A 112 23.63 -5.49 11.61
N PRO A 113 22.76 -6.16 12.40
CA PRO A 113 22.89 -7.59 12.65
C PRO A 113 22.85 -8.40 11.34
N THR A 114 23.54 -9.52 11.29
CA THR A 114 23.43 -10.45 10.16
C THR A 114 22.07 -11.13 10.18
N PHE A 115 21.53 -11.43 9.00
CA PHE A 115 20.26 -12.12 8.83
C PHE A 115 20.43 -13.28 7.84
N THR A 116 19.54 -14.25 7.91
CA THR A 116 19.53 -15.45 7.06
C THR A 116 18.22 -15.60 6.28
N THR A 117 17.17 -14.90 6.71
CA THR A 117 15.84 -14.96 6.10
C THR A 117 15.30 -13.56 5.83
N ASP A 118 14.41 -13.43 4.85
CA ASP A 118 13.72 -12.18 4.53
C ASP A 118 12.92 -11.64 5.74
N SER A 119 12.32 -12.53 6.53
CA SER A 119 11.58 -12.16 7.74
C SER A 119 12.47 -11.55 8.82
N GLU A 120 13.69 -12.09 9.00
CA GLU A 120 14.69 -11.49 9.89
C GLU A 120 15.13 -10.12 9.37
N PHE A 121 15.36 -10.00 8.06
CA PHE A 121 15.72 -8.73 7.44
C PHE A 121 14.59 -7.70 7.58
N GLU A 122 13.34 -8.08 7.35
CA GLU A 122 12.18 -7.20 7.56
C GLU A 122 12.10 -6.69 9.00
N THR A 123 12.37 -7.56 9.97
CA THR A 123 12.40 -7.18 11.39
C THR A 123 13.52 -6.19 11.70
N ILE A 124 14.74 -6.44 11.22
CA ILE A 124 15.90 -5.57 11.40
C ILE A 124 15.65 -4.22 10.74
N LEU A 125 15.17 -4.22 9.50
CA LEU A 125 14.86 -3.00 8.75
C LEU A 125 13.79 -2.17 9.47
N GLY A 126 12.74 -2.83 10.00
CA GLY A 126 11.71 -2.18 10.81
C GLY A 126 12.30 -1.49 12.05
N GLN A 127 13.16 -2.17 12.79
CA GLN A 127 13.86 -1.60 13.96
C GLN A 127 14.77 -0.43 13.58
N MET A 128 15.45 -0.50 12.43
CA MET A 128 16.25 0.61 11.92
C MET A 128 15.39 1.82 11.56
N ILE A 129 14.26 1.60 10.89
CA ILE A 129 13.30 2.67 10.58
C ILE A 129 12.80 3.33 11.88
N ASP A 130 12.44 2.57 12.89
CA ASP A 130 12.03 3.10 14.19
C ASP A 130 13.15 3.92 14.88
N ARG A 131 14.38 3.48 14.74
CA ARG A 131 15.56 4.17 15.32
C ARG A 131 15.79 5.53 14.67
N TYR A 132 15.56 5.65 13.36
CA TYR A 132 15.82 6.87 12.59
C TYR A 132 14.57 7.72 12.34
N THR A 133 13.44 7.36 12.94
CA THR A 133 12.21 8.17 12.95
C THR A 133 11.86 8.61 14.37
N ILE A 134 11.35 9.83 14.52
CA ILE A 134 10.82 10.37 15.77
C ILE A 134 9.33 10.66 15.53
N LEU A 135 8.46 10.09 16.37
CA LEU A 135 7.04 10.39 16.26
C LEU A 135 6.75 11.83 16.66
N ASP A 136 5.98 12.52 15.82
CA ASP A 136 5.48 13.88 16.09
C ASP A 136 4.36 13.80 17.13
N THR A 137 4.74 13.80 18.39
CA THR A 137 3.84 13.85 19.54
C THR A 137 4.04 15.17 20.27
N GLU A 138 3.05 15.62 21.04
CA GLU A 138 3.18 16.86 21.87
C GLU A 138 4.43 16.85 22.73
N ALA A 139 4.85 15.69 23.20
CA ALA A 139 6.09 15.51 23.98
C ALA A 139 7.37 15.83 23.17
N ASN A 140 7.32 15.76 21.83
CA ASN A 140 8.46 15.96 20.93
C ASN A 140 8.57 17.37 20.33
N ILE A 141 7.65 18.29 20.65
CA ILE A 141 7.71 19.69 20.20
C ILE A 141 9.02 20.35 20.65
N GLY A 142 9.52 19.98 21.83
CA GLY A 142 10.83 20.41 22.33
C GLY A 142 12.02 19.87 21.55
N THR A 143 11.88 18.72 20.91
CA THR A 143 12.92 18.04 20.12
C THR A 143 13.07 18.67 18.74
N ARG A 144 11.98 19.14 18.10
CA ARG A 144 12.04 19.95 16.86
C ARG A 144 12.87 21.24 17.05
N ARG A 145 12.73 21.91 18.21
CA ARG A 145 13.56 23.09 18.54
C ARG A 145 15.02 22.70 18.82
N ARG A 146 15.26 21.53 19.41
CA ARG A 146 16.62 21.01 19.62
C ARG A 146 17.27 20.58 18.31
N GLY A 147 16.59 19.94 17.38
CA GLY A 147 17.12 19.56 16.06
C GLY A 147 17.75 20.76 15.34
N ARG A 148 17.02 21.89 15.25
CA ARG A 148 17.55 23.13 14.67
C ARG A 148 18.74 23.71 15.43
N MET A 149 18.86 23.45 16.74
CA MET A 149 20.01 23.90 17.55
C MET A 149 21.22 22.97 17.40
N TRP A 150 21.00 21.67 17.11
CA TRP A 150 22.07 20.70 16.83
C TRP A 150 22.67 20.91 15.43
N GLU A 151 21.89 21.30 14.42
CA GLU A 151 22.38 21.74 13.10
C GLU A 151 23.36 22.93 13.26
N ILE A 152 23.05 23.87 14.15
CA ILE A 152 23.90 25.06 14.40
C ILE A 152 25.25 24.70 15.04
N ILE A 153 25.31 23.58 15.80
CA ILE A 153 26.54 23.11 16.46
C ILE A 153 27.21 21.95 15.73
N GLY A 154 26.77 21.61 14.50
CA GLY A 154 27.41 20.60 13.64
C GLY A 154 27.20 19.15 14.10
N LEU A 155 26.24 18.89 14.98
CA LEU A 155 25.78 17.54 15.37
C LEU A 155 24.49 17.26 14.62
N GLU A 156 24.58 16.72 13.40
CA GLU A 156 23.43 16.32 12.61
C GLU A 156 22.73 15.14 13.27
N ASP A 157 21.52 15.37 13.79
CA ASP A 157 20.62 14.29 14.16
C ASP A 157 19.99 13.74 12.87
N LYS A 158 20.47 12.58 12.42
CA LYS A 158 19.99 11.90 11.20
C LYS A 158 18.52 11.45 11.28
N ARG A 159 17.85 11.66 12.42
CA ARG A 159 16.47 11.22 12.61
C ARG A 159 15.46 12.20 12.00
N VAL A 160 14.47 11.68 11.34
CA VAL A 160 13.36 12.44 10.76
C VAL A 160 12.13 12.41 11.66
N VAL A 161 11.41 13.54 11.74
CA VAL A 161 10.19 13.65 12.53
C VAL A 161 9.00 13.35 11.61
N VAL A 162 8.19 12.34 12.01
CA VAL A 162 7.05 11.86 11.24
C VAL A 162 5.85 11.59 12.16
N SER A 163 4.63 11.65 11.63
CA SER A 163 3.47 11.11 12.32
C SER A 163 3.49 9.57 12.30
N GLU A 164 2.70 8.93 13.15
CA GLU A 164 2.58 7.47 13.17
C GLU A 164 2.13 6.94 11.81
N ALA A 165 1.09 7.53 11.22
CA ALA A 165 0.59 7.15 9.90
C ALA A 165 1.64 7.34 8.76
N GLN A 166 2.47 8.39 8.84
CA GLN A 166 3.58 8.57 7.89
C GLN A 166 4.65 7.50 8.07
N ARG A 167 5.01 7.17 9.31
CA ARG A 167 5.98 6.11 9.59
C ARG A 167 5.52 4.76 9.07
N ASP A 168 4.24 4.43 9.24
CA ASP A 168 3.68 3.16 8.76
C ASP A 168 3.68 3.09 7.23
N ARG A 169 3.34 4.20 6.52
CA ARG A 169 3.46 4.27 5.06
C ARG A 169 4.90 4.14 4.58
N LEU A 170 5.82 4.88 5.20
CA LEU A 170 7.26 4.79 4.89
C LEU A 170 7.80 3.39 5.11
N ARG A 171 7.45 2.74 6.23
CA ARG A 171 7.84 1.36 6.52
C ARG A 171 7.32 0.41 5.45
N TYR A 172 6.03 0.49 5.12
CA TYR A 172 5.44 -0.35 4.09
C TYR A 172 6.19 -0.22 2.75
N ILE A 173 6.37 1.01 2.26
CA ILE A 173 7.02 1.26 0.97
C ILE A 173 8.50 0.84 0.99
N ILE A 174 9.25 1.14 2.05
CA ILE A 174 10.67 0.77 2.14
C ILE A 174 10.83 -0.76 2.19
N VAL A 175 10.02 -1.46 2.98
CA VAL A 175 10.03 -2.93 3.05
C VAL A 175 9.65 -3.53 1.69
N ARG A 176 8.59 -3.02 1.06
CA ARG A 176 8.13 -3.45 -0.27
C ARG A 176 9.25 -3.32 -1.32
N ASP A 177 9.95 -2.18 -1.33
CA ASP A 177 10.94 -1.86 -2.36
C ASP A 177 12.30 -2.53 -2.13
N LEU A 178 12.69 -2.77 -0.86
CA LEU A 178 14.01 -3.34 -0.54
C LEU A 178 14.00 -4.85 -0.30
N ILE A 179 12.88 -5.43 0.09
CA ILE A 179 12.78 -6.85 0.47
C ILE A 179 11.85 -7.63 -0.47
N LYS A 180 10.76 -7.00 -0.89
CA LYS A 180 9.72 -7.62 -1.72
C LYS A 180 9.97 -7.30 -3.21
N ASN A 181 8.92 -7.37 -4.00
CA ASN A 181 8.98 -7.20 -5.46
C ASN A 181 8.64 -5.77 -5.92
N GLY A 182 8.81 -4.78 -5.06
CA GLY A 182 8.47 -3.39 -5.38
C GLY A 182 7.00 -3.23 -5.80
N PRO A 183 6.70 -2.46 -6.85
CA PRO A 183 5.33 -2.24 -7.30
C PRO A 183 4.58 -3.52 -7.74
N LEU A 184 5.29 -4.59 -8.04
CA LEU A 184 4.68 -5.88 -8.37
C LEU A 184 4.14 -6.63 -7.16
N GLU A 185 4.55 -6.25 -5.95
CA GLU A 185 4.13 -6.94 -4.72
C GLU A 185 2.60 -6.91 -4.56
N THR A 186 1.95 -5.83 -4.97
CA THR A 186 0.49 -5.71 -4.94
C THR A 186 -0.20 -6.78 -5.80
N LEU A 187 0.36 -7.10 -6.97
CA LEU A 187 -0.14 -8.19 -7.82
C LEU A 187 0.16 -9.56 -7.21
N LEU A 188 1.40 -9.76 -6.75
CA LEU A 188 1.86 -11.04 -6.22
C LEU A 188 1.24 -11.38 -4.86
N SER A 189 0.72 -10.40 -4.13
CA SER A 189 0.01 -10.61 -2.87
C SER A 189 -1.45 -11.00 -3.06
N ASP A 190 -1.99 -10.90 -4.27
CA ASP A 190 -3.37 -11.29 -4.55
C ASP A 190 -3.46 -12.78 -4.90
N GLU A 191 -3.82 -13.61 -3.94
CA GLU A 191 -4.02 -15.04 -4.11
C GLU A 191 -5.14 -15.41 -5.10
N MET A 192 -5.94 -14.43 -5.52
CA MET A 192 -7.00 -14.62 -6.52
C MET A 192 -6.49 -14.54 -7.96
N LEU A 193 -5.26 -14.07 -8.18
CA LEU A 193 -4.61 -14.09 -9.49
C LEU A 193 -3.97 -15.47 -9.75
N GLU A 194 -4.15 -15.99 -10.97
CA GLU A 194 -3.56 -17.26 -11.41
C GLU A 194 -2.39 -17.01 -12.36
N ASP A 195 -2.63 -16.25 -13.42
CA ASP A 195 -1.61 -15.92 -14.41
C ASP A 195 -1.53 -14.41 -14.63
N ILE A 196 -0.31 -13.90 -14.79
CA ILE A 196 -0.03 -12.47 -15.03
C ILE A 196 0.62 -12.35 -16.41
N HIS A 197 -0.05 -11.67 -17.33
CA HIS A 197 0.39 -11.48 -18.70
C HIS A 197 0.82 -10.04 -18.93
N SER A 198 2.12 -9.81 -19.10
CA SER A 198 2.67 -8.51 -19.46
C SER A 198 3.15 -8.50 -20.90
N VAL A 199 2.53 -7.68 -21.75
CA VAL A 199 2.91 -7.50 -23.14
C VAL A 199 3.49 -6.11 -23.33
N GLY A 200 4.81 -6.01 -23.24
CA GLY A 200 5.54 -4.72 -23.34
C GLY A 200 5.31 -3.81 -22.13
N LEU A 201 5.28 -2.48 -22.39
CA LEU A 201 5.12 -1.45 -21.36
C LEU A 201 3.65 -1.00 -21.18
N LYS A 202 2.70 -1.83 -21.59
CA LYS A 202 1.27 -1.50 -21.55
C LYS A 202 0.61 -2.04 -20.27
N HIS A 203 -0.71 -2.15 -20.32
CA HIS A 203 -1.49 -2.74 -19.24
C HIS A 203 -1.13 -4.21 -19.02
N ILE A 204 -1.10 -4.61 -17.76
CA ILE A 204 -0.97 -6.01 -17.36
C ILE A 204 -2.37 -6.62 -17.39
N HIS A 205 -2.52 -7.74 -18.12
CA HIS A 205 -3.71 -8.56 -18.10
C HIS A 205 -3.49 -9.74 -17.18
N MET A 206 -4.51 -10.16 -16.45
CA MET A 206 -4.38 -11.22 -15.46
C MET A 206 -5.60 -12.14 -15.51
N ASP A 207 -5.36 -13.43 -15.29
CA ASP A 207 -6.40 -14.39 -15.07
C ASP A 207 -6.77 -14.43 -13.60
N HIS A 208 -8.01 -14.11 -13.28
CA HIS A 208 -8.52 -14.01 -11.93
C HIS A 208 -9.53 -15.14 -11.64
N LYS A 209 -9.34 -15.88 -10.55
CA LYS A 209 -10.14 -17.07 -10.17
C LYS A 209 -11.66 -16.85 -10.17
N VAL A 210 -12.11 -15.62 -9.93
CA VAL A 210 -13.54 -15.30 -9.82
C VAL A 210 -14.04 -14.52 -11.02
N PHE A 211 -13.25 -13.56 -11.52
CA PHE A 211 -13.70 -12.60 -12.56
C PHE A 211 -13.13 -12.89 -13.95
N GLU A 212 -12.41 -14.00 -14.12
CA GLU A 212 -11.74 -14.37 -15.38
C GLU A 212 -10.69 -13.32 -15.77
N MET A 213 -10.64 -12.88 -17.00
CA MET A 213 -9.64 -11.92 -17.44
C MET A 213 -9.92 -10.52 -16.88
N VAL A 214 -8.95 -9.96 -16.17
CA VAL A 214 -8.99 -8.59 -15.65
C VAL A 214 -7.78 -7.80 -16.15
N THR A 215 -7.89 -6.47 -16.17
CA THR A 215 -6.80 -5.57 -16.59
C THR A 215 -6.40 -4.67 -15.44
N SER A 216 -5.08 -4.67 -15.13
CA SER A 216 -4.51 -3.86 -14.06
C SER A 216 -4.39 -2.38 -14.44
N ASN A 217 -4.44 -1.52 -13.41
CA ASN A 217 -4.02 -0.12 -13.52
C ASN A 217 -2.49 0.07 -13.43
N ILE A 218 -1.74 -0.96 -13.04
CA ILE A 218 -0.28 -0.91 -12.93
C ILE A 218 0.32 -0.87 -14.34
N ARG A 219 1.29 0.03 -14.52
CA ARG A 219 2.05 0.22 -15.77
C ARG A 219 3.54 0.28 -15.43
N PHE A 220 4.36 -0.16 -16.36
CA PHE A 220 5.82 -0.03 -16.33
C PHE A 220 6.29 1.02 -17.31
#